data_c18be1f21d0d482bf1060e3712533ff6
#
_entry.id   c18be1f21d0d482bf1060e3712533ff6
#
_cell.length_a   1.000
_cell.length_b   1.000
_cell.length_c   1.000
_cell.angle_alpha   90.00
_cell.angle_beta   90.00
_cell.angle_gamma   90.00
#
_symmetry.space_group_name_H-M   'P 1'
#
loop_
_entity.id
_entity.type
_entity.pdbx_description
1 polymer ?
#
loop_
_entity_poly.entity_id
_entity_poly.type
_entity_poly.pdbx_seq_one_letter_code
_entity_poly.pdbx_strand_id
1 'polypeptide(L)'
;IGVRLVGSEMCIRDRHKPVTRNGTLLISSNAGPSPIAGAQCNKNFVSMSWQNDQTPEGMGKHMQDAGIKSVYLMAPNYQAGKDMLAGFKRYYKGTIKGEVYTKLGQSDFQAELSALRAAGAQATMIFQPGGMGINFVKQWKQAGMDSVSKLYTVFSVDGVSLPALKDAAIGILGTQTWSPDLDNAINKKFVGDYKAKFGAYPSFYAAQAYDTILAIDHAIAKSGSKDTAKMRSILAAGNIPTTRGNLKMNTNQFPIQNIYLREAVKDADGVVTTKVTGTVFTNHADSYASQCKF
;
A
#
# COMPACT_ATOMS: atom_id res chain seq x y z
N ILE A 1 9.19 25.77 -2.98
CA ILE A 1 8.86 24.43 -3.51
C ILE A 1 7.47 24.09 -3.02
N GLY A 2 6.48 24.33 -3.86
CA GLY A 2 5.09 23.96 -3.55
C GLY A 2 4.94 22.44 -3.54
N VAL A 3 4.79 21.85 -2.37
CA VAL A 3 4.51 20.42 -2.22
C VAL A 3 3.06 20.15 -2.63
N ARG A 4 2.82 19.89 -3.90
CA ARG A 4 1.59 19.26 -4.36
C ARG A 4 1.82 17.76 -4.43
N LEU A 5 1.59 17.07 -3.31
CA LEU A 5 1.60 15.61 -3.19
C LEU A 5 0.28 14.99 -3.68
N VAL A 6 -0.29 15.49 -4.76
CA VAL A 6 -1.43 14.86 -5.43
C VAL A 6 -0.93 14.20 -6.70
N GLY A 7 -0.94 12.85 -6.72
CA GLY A 7 -0.60 12.08 -7.90
C GLY A 7 0.83 11.58 -8.02
N SER A 8 1.47 11.16 -6.90
CA SER A 8 2.84 10.62 -6.92
C SER A 8 3.01 9.47 -7.92
N GLU A 9 2.02 8.61 -8.11
CA GLU A 9 2.08 7.47 -9.03
C GLU A 9 2.03 7.86 -10.51
N MET A 10 1.17 8.80 -10.88
CA MET A 10 1.14 9.32 -12.25
C MET A 10 2.43 10.07 -12.58
N CYS A 11 2.93 10.87 -11.62
CA CYS A 11 4.14 11.65 -11.80
C CYS A 11 5.44 10.82 -11.77
N ILE A 12 5.51 9.70 -11.05
CA ILE A 12 6.75 8.93 -10.91
C ILE A 12 7.18 8.33 -12.26
N ARG A 13 6.24 7.88 -13.07
CA ARG A 13 6.53 7.35 -14.40
C ARG A 13 7.13 8.40 -15.34
N ASP A 14 6.63 9.63 -15.27
CA ASP A 14 7.10 10.73 -16.10
C ASP A 14 8.46 11.25 -15.62
N ARG A 15 8.69 11.25 -14.30
CA ARG A 15 9.92 11.75 -13.68
C ARG A 15 11.05 10.74 -13.64
N HIS A 16 10.73 9.45 -13.64
CA HIS A 16 11.68 8.37 -13.47
C HIS A 16 12.85 8.48 -14.45
N LYS A 17 12.61 8.50 -15.77
CA LYS A 17 13.65 8.60 -16.79
C LYS A 17 14.44 9.92 -16.74
N PRO A 18 13.79 11.11 -16.72
CA PRO A 18 14.53 12.37 -16.62
C PRO A 18 15.44 12.47 -15.40
N VAL A 19 14.95 12.06 -14.22
CA VAL A 19 15.71 12.14 -12.97
C VAL A 19 16.89 11.18 -12.96
N THR A 20 16.71 9.94 -13.40
CA THR A 20 17.75 8.90 -13.32
C THR A 20 18.78 8.96 -14.46
N ARG A 21 18.51 9.73 -15.53
CA ARG A 21 19.37 9.80 -16.73
C ARG A 21 20.81 10.19 -16.43
N ASN A 22 21.02 11.11 -15.51
CA ASN A 22 22.33 11.66 -15.16
C ASN A 22 22.93 11.03 -13.90
N GLY A 23 22.53 9.80 -13.56
CA GLY A 23 23.04 9.10 -12.39
C GLY A 23 22.40 9.51 -11.06
N THR A 24 21.41 10.39 -11.06
CA THR A 24 20.68 10.78 -9.86
C THR A 24 19.90 9.60 -9.30
N LEU A 25 20.09 9.33 -8.01
CA LEU A 25 19.33 8.30 -7.29
C LEU A 25 17.92 8.80 -6.98
N LEU A 26 16.92 8.11 -7.51
CA LEU A 26 15.51 8.36 -7.24
C LEU A 26 15.00 7.31 -6.23
N ILE A 27 14.62 7.75 -5.04
CA ILE A 27 14.07 6.88 -4.01
C ILE A 27 12.57 7.15 -3.89
N SER A 28 11.75 6.11 -4.11
CA SER A 28 10.30 6.20 -3.96
C SER A 28 9.88 5.78 -2.56
N SER A 29 9.21 6.68 -1.85
CA SER A 29 8.58 6.42 -0.55
C SER A 29 7.11 5.99 -0.66
N ASN A 30 6.54 5.93 -1.86
CA ASN A 30 5.13 5.57 -2.04
C ASN A 30 4.89 4.79 -3.34
N ALA A 31 5.09 5.40 -4.51
CA ALA A 31 4.70 4.83 -5.79
C ALA A 31 5.58 3.65 -6.22
N GLY A 32 4.96 2.52 -6.56
CA GLY A 32 5.63 1.31 -7.02
C GLY A 32 4.97 0.69 -8.26
N PRO A 33 4.84 1.43 -9.40
CA PRO A 33 4.11 0.95 -10.56
C PRO A 33 4.82 -0.22 -11.25
N SER A 34 4.04 -1.17 -11.74
CA SER A 34 4.52 -2.40 -12.39
C SER A 34 5.51 -2.17 -13.54
N PRO A 35 5.36 -1.14 -14.41
CA PRO A 35 6.38 -0.91 -15.45
C PRO A 35 7.78 -0.59 -14.91
N ILE A 36 7.88 0.16 -13.80
CA ILE A 36 9.17 0.51 -13.19
C ILE A 36 9.75 -0.69 -12.42
N ALA A 37 8.92 -1.57 -11.88
CA ALA A 37 9.38 -2.82 -11.27
C ALA A 37 9.87 -3.84 -12.31
N GLY A 38 9.34 -3.76 -13.54
CA GLY A 38 9.62 -4.68 -14.65
C GLY A 38 10.46 -4.05 -15.77
N ALA A 39 9.93 -4.07 -16.99
CA ALA A 39 10.64 -3.73 -18.22
C ALA A 39 11.20 -2.28 -18.31
N GLN A 40 10.73 -1.36 -17.47
CA GLN A 40 11.23 0.01 -17.40
C GLN A 40 12.08 0.27 -16.15
N CYS A 41 12.58 -0.78 -15.52
CA CYS A 41 13.43 -0.63 -14.33
C CYS A 41 14.70 0.18 -14.63
N ASN A 42 15.27 0.76 -13.59
CA ASN A 42 16.49 1.54 -13.70
C ASN A 42 17.33 1.38 -12.43
N LYS A 43 18.63 1.12 -12.62
CA LYS A 43 19.55 0.92 -11.49
C LYS A 43 19.63 2.10 -10.51
N ASN A 44 19.24 3.31 -10.93
CA ASN A 44 19.19 4.50 -10.08
C ASN A 44 17.79 4.73 -9.46
N PHE A 45 16.88 3.77 -9.54
CA PHE A 45 15.57 3.82 -8.86
C PHE A 45 15.55 2.79 -7.73
N VAL A 46 15.13 3.21 -6.54
CA VAL A 46 14.94 2.33 -5.37
C VAL A 46 13.56 2.59 -4.78
N SER A 47 12.79 1.56 -4.53
CA SER A 47 11.53 1.66 -3.81
C SER A 47 11.74 1.35 -2.32
N MET A 48 11.32 2.25 -1.45
CA MET A 48 11.25 2.03 0.00
C MET A 48 9.82 1.74 0.48
N SER A 49 8.87 1.57 -0.45
CA SER A 49 7.46 1.36 -0.16
C SER A 49 7.01 -0.08 -0.47
N TRP A 50 6.52 -0.30 -1.64
CA TRP A 50 5.99 -1.56 -2.18
C TRP A 50 6.11 -1.55 -3.71
N GLN A 51 5.86 -2.70 -4.31
CA GLN A 51 5.36 -2.78 -5.67
C GLN A 51 3.81 -2.87 -5.59
N ASN A 52 3.10 -2.18 -6.47
CA ASN A 52 1.66 -1.96 -6.36
C ASN A 52 0.82 -3.23 -6.18
N ASP A 53 1.22 -4.32 -6.80
CA ASP A 53 0.48 -5.59 -6.76
C ASP A 53 0.60 -6.31 -5.41
N GLN A 54 1.67 -6.10 -4.64
CA GLN A 54 2.00 -6.91 -3.46
C GLN A 54 0.89 -6.94 -2.40
N THR A 55 0.32 -5.78 -2.07
CA THR A 55 -0.73 -5.73 -1.04
C THR A 55 -2.04 -6.37 -1.51
N PRO A 56 -2.55 -6.12 -2.74
CA PRO A 56 -3.73 -6.82 -3.23
C PRO A 56 -3.48 -8.30 -3.55
N GLU A 57 -2.25 -8.74 -3.87
CA GLU A 57 -1.90 -10.17 -3.91
C GLU A 57 -2.19 -10.83 -2.56
N GLY A 58 -1.81 -10.17 -1.45
CA GLY A 58 -2.15 -10.61 -0.10
C GLY A 58 -3.65 -10.69 0.13
N MET A 59 -4.42 -9.70 -0.34
CA MET A 59 -5.87 -9.73 -0.21
C MET A 59 -6.50 -10.85 -1.05
N GLY A 60 -6.04 -11.06 -2.27
CA GLY A 60 -6.49 -12.16 -3.12
C GLY A 60 -6.23 -13.52 -2.50
N LYS A 61 -5.03 -13.72 -1.93
CA LYS A 61 -4.69 -14.94 -1.19
C LYS A 61 -5.55 -15.11 0.06
N HIS A 62 -5.70 -14.06 0.88
CA HIS A 62 -6.54 -14.13 2.07
C HIS A 62 -7.99 -14.53 1.73
N MET A 63 -8.59 -13.92 0.72
CA MET A 63 -9.96 -14.25 0.32
C MET A 63 -10.07 -15.66 -0.26
N GLN A 64 -9.05 -16.12 -0.99
CA GLN A 64 -9.00 -17.50 -1.51
C GLN A 64 -8.93 -18.50 -0.36
N ASP A 65 -8.04 -18.30 0.60
CA ASP A 65 -7.83 -19.18 1.75
C ASP A 65 -9.05 -19.20 2.70
N ALA A 66 -9.72 -18.05 2.83
CA ALA A 66 -10.97 -17.92 3.60
C ALA A 66 -12.20 -18.54 2.89
N GLY A 67 -12.02 -19.12 1.71
CA GLY A 67 -13.09 -19.79 0.97
C GLY A 67 -14.17 -18.87 0.41
N ILE A 68 -13.89 -17.58 0.22
CA ILE A 68 -14.81 -16.63 -0.39
C ILE A 68 -15.04 -17.02 -1.85
N LYS A 69 -16.30 -17.27 -2.22
CA LYS A 69 -16.65 -17.84 -3.54
C LYS A 69 -16.81 -16.79 -4.62
N SER A 70 -17.23 -15.57 -4.26
CA SER A 70 -17.46 -14.51 -5.24
C SER A 70 -17.12 -13.14 -4.70
N VAL A 71 -16.54 -12.31 -5.57
CA VAL A 71 -16.10 -10.95 -5.23
C VAL A 71 -16.54 -9.92 -6.26
N TYR A 72 -16.68 -8.69 -5.79
CA TYR A 72 -16.78 -7.49 -6.63
C TYR A 72 -15.53 -6.65 -6.44
N LEU A 73 -14.91 -6.20 -7.52
CA LEU A 73 -13.64 -5.48 -7.50
C LEU A 73 -13.84 -4.03 -7.95
N MET A 74 -13.21 -3.09 -7.25
CA MET A 74 -13.30 -1.67 -7.62
C MET A 74 -11.98 -0.93 -7.36
N ALA A 75 -11.52 -0.17 -8.36
CA ALA A 75 -10.35 0.69 -8.26
C ALA A 75 -10.49 1.91 -9.17
N PRO A 76 -9.76 3.03 -8.94
CA PRO A 76 -9.77 4.15 -9.88
C PRO A 76 -9.00 3.82 -11.15
N ASN A 77 -9.43 4.41 -12.27
CA ASN A 77 -8.89 4.13 -13.60
C ASN A 77 -7.55 4.86 -13.84
N TYR A 78 -6.48 4.32 -13.28
CA TYR A 78 -5.10 4.73 -13.54
C TYR A 78 -4.15 3.55 -13.30
N GLN A 79 -2.84 3.72 -13.49
CA GLN A 79 -1.88 2.60 -13.42
C GLN A 79 -1.99 1.81 -12.13
N ALA A 80 -2.00 2.48 -10.96
CA ALA A 80 -2.09 1.76 -9.70
C ALA A 80 -3.42 0.99 -9.55
N GLY A 81 -4.54 1.54 -9.98
CA GLY A 81 -5.81 0.81 -9.94
C GLY A 81 -5.77 -0.48 -10.78
N LYS A 82 -5.15 -0.43 -11.95
CA LYS A 82 -4.96 -1.60 -12.82
C LYS A 82 -4.02 -2.63 -12.18
N ASP A 83 -2.89 -2.17 -11.63
CA ASP A 83 -1.93 -3.02 -10.91
C ASP A 83 -2.63 -3.72 -9.72
N MET A 84 -3.41 -2.96 -8.92
CA MET A 84 -4.11 -3.50 -7.74
C MET A 84 -5.08 -4.62 -8.10
N LEU A 85 -5.92 -4.44 -9.13
CA LEU A 85 -6.86 -5.49 -9.52
C LEU A 85 -6.15 -6.67 -10.19
N ALA A 86 -5.08 -6.43 -10.94
CA ALA A 86 -4.26 -7.49 -11.52
C ALA A 86 -3.57 -8.34 -10.44
N GLY A 87 -2.98 -7.69 -9.42
CA GLY A 87 -2.37 -8.36 -8.27
C GLY A 87 -3.37 -9.23 -7.51
N PHE A 88 -4.54 -8.69 -7.19
CA PHE A 88 -5.61 -9.45 -6.54
C PHE A 88 -5.95 -10.74 -7.31
N LYS A 89 -6.20 -10.62 -8.62
CA LYS A 89 -6.59 -11.73 -9.50
C LYS A 89 -5.49 -12.80 -9.64
N ARG A 90 -4.24 -12.47 -9.35
CA ARG A 90 -3.12 -13.42 -9.39
C ARG A 90 -3.29 -14.54 -8.37
N TYR A 91 -3.83 -14.26 -7.20
CA TYR A 91 -4.02 -15.21 -6.11
C TYR A 91 -5.47 -15.61 -5.85
N TYR A 92 -6.45 -14.83 -6.27
CA TYR A 92 -7.86 -15.16 -6.14
C TYR A 92 -8.37 -15.90 -7.39
N LYS A 93 -8.99 -17.07 -7.19
CA LYS A 93 -9.49 -17.96 -8.25
C LYS A 93 -11.00 -18.19 -8.19
N GLY A 94 -11.70 -17.50 -7.27
CA GLY A 94 -13.16 -17.52 -7.21
C GLY A 94 -13.83 -16.69 -8.32
N THR A 95 -15.14 -16.58 -8.26
CA THR A 95 -15.93 -15.83 -9.26
C THR A 95 -15.80 -14.33 -9.05
N ILE A 96 -15.45 -13.59 -10.10
CA ILE A 96 -15.51 -12.12 -10.11
C ILE A 96 -16.87 -11.72 -10.69
N LYS A 97 -17.77 -11.21 -9.84
CA LYS A 97 -19.12 -10.77 -10.19
C LYS A 97 -19.15 -9.40 -10.88
N GLY A 98 -18.11 -8.60 -10.70
CA GLY A 98 -17.92 -7.32 -11.36
C GLY A 98 -16.54 -6.76 -11.11
N GLU A 99 -16.02 -6.04 -12.11
CA GLU A 99 -14.74 -5.34 -12.04
C GLU A 99 -14.97 -3.92 -12.58
N VAL A 100 -14.82 -2.91 -11.72
CA VAL A 100 -15.16 -1.53 -12.07
C VAL A 100 -13.97 -0.62 -11.85
N TYR A 101 -13.69 0.21 -12.84
CA TYR A 101 -12.73 1.29 -12.76
C TYR A 101 -13.44 2.63 -12.65
N THR A 102 -13.40 3.24 -11.47
CA THR A 102 -14.01 4.54 -11.17
C THR A 102 -13.18 5.70 -11.71
N LYS A 103 -13.79 6.87 -11.85
CA LYS A 103 -13.04 8.08 -12.17
C LYS A 103 -12.08 8.44 -11.04
N LEU A 104 -10.84 8.81 -11.37
CA LEU A 104 -9.89 9.31 -10.37
C LEU A 104 -10.42 10.61 -9.75
N GLY A 105 -10.47 10.66 -8.40
CA GLY A 105 -11.05 11.79 -7.67
C GLY A 105 -12.57 11.72 -7.50
N GLN A 106 -13.23 10.61 -7.89
CA GLN A 106 -14.66 10.41 -7.70
C GLN A 106 -15.06 10.54 -6.22
N SER A 107 -16.16 11.23 -5.93
CA SER A 107 -16.67 11.45 -4.59
C SER A 107 -18.05 10.83 -4.33
N ASP A 108 -18.81 10.53 -5.37
CA ASP A 108 -20.11 9.88 -5.31
C ASP A 108 -20.03 8.47 -5.91
N PHE A 109 -20.51 7.48 -5.16
CA PHE A 109 -20.45 6.05 -5.49
C PHE A 109 -21.83 5.38 -5.51
N GLN A 110 -22.92 6.13 -5.55
CA GLN A 110 -24.28 5.57 -5.48
C GLN A 110 -24.58 4.61 -6.65
N ALA A 111 -24.11 4.93 -7.85
CA ALA A 111 -24.28 4.08 -9.02
C ALA A 111 -23.52 2.75 -8.86
N GLU A 112 -22.27 2.82 -8.39
CA GLU A 112 -21.43 1.64 -8.16
C GLU A 112 -21.99 0.78 -7.02
N LEU A 113 -22.48 1.37 -5.94
CA LEU A 113 -23.11 0.65 -4.83
C LEU A 113 -24.39 -0.04 -5.29
N SER A 114 -25.19 0.58 -6.16
CA SER A 114 -26.38 -0.03 -6.74
C SER A 114 -26.02 -1.23 -7.63
N ALA A 115 -25.01 -1.09 -8.49
CA ALA A 115 -24.52 -2.16 -9.34
C ALA A 115 -23.94 -3.34 -8.52
N LEU A 116 -23.18 -3.02 -7.46
CA LEU A 116 -22.63 -4.01 -6.54
C LEU A 116 -23.72 -4.78 -5.82
N ARG A 117 -24.77 -4.11 -5.34
CA ARG A 117 -25.94 -4.73 -4.72
C ARG A 117 -26.61 -5.71 -5.69
N ALA A 118 -26.82 -5.29 -6.93
CA ALA A 118 -27.42 -6.14 -7.97
C ALA A 118 -26.54 -7.36 -8.32
N ALA A 119 -25.22 -7.22 -8.28
CA ALA A 119 -24.27 -8.30 -8.55
C ALA A 119 -24.29 -9.42 -7.49
N GLY A 120 -24.67 -9.11 -6.25
CA GLY A 120 -24.78 -10.09 -5.16
C GLY A 120 -23.49 -10.84 -4.87
N ALA A 121 -22.34 -10.13 -4.85
CA ALA A 121 -21.05 -10.72 -4.51
C ALA A 121 -20.93 -10.92 -3.00
N GLN A 122 -20.37 -12.07 -2.58
CA GLN A 122 -20.15 -12.40 -1.18
C GLN A 122 -19.22 -11.39 -0.49
N ALA A 123 -18.22 -10.89 -1.21
CA ALA A 123 -17.29 -9.89 -0.71
C ALA A 123 -16.99 -8.84 -1.78
N THR A 124 -16.57 -7.67 -1.32
CA THR A 124 -16.13 -6.55 -2.16
C THR A 124 -14.73 -6.14 -1.76
N MET A 125 -13.81 -6.10 -2.73
CA MET A 125 -12.47 -5.56 -2.52
C MET A 125 -12.34 -4.23 -3.23
N ILE A 126 -11.94 -3.20 -2.51
CA ILE A 126 -11.70 -1.88 -3.07
C ILE A 126 -10.26 -1.41 -2.88
N PHE A 127 -9.77 -0.70 -3.88
CA PHE A 127 -8.68 0.23 -3.79
C PHE A 127 -9.21 1.62 -4.12
N GLN A 128 -9.52 2.43 -3.10
CA GLN A 128 -9.99 3.82 -3.24
C GLN A 128 -9.16 4.69 -2.29
N PRO A 129 -8.02 5.28 -2.75
CA PRO A 129 -7.10 5.98 -1.87
C PRO A 129 -7.61 7.34 -1.40
N GLY A 130 -7.21 7.75 -0.19
CA GLY A 130 -7.47 9.07 0.38
C GLY A 130 -8.95 9.40 0.48
N GLY A 131 -9.36 10.59 0.02
CA GLY A 131 -10.74 11.07 0.07
C GLY A 131 -11.76 10.17 -0.63
N MET A 132 -11.34 9.47 -1.69
CA MET A 132 -12.20 8.50 -2.40
C MET A 132 -12.60 7.37 -1.45
N GLY A 133 -11.64 6.81 -0.68
CA GLY A 133 -11.90 5.74 0.29
C GLY A 133 -12.79 6.21 1.43
N ILE A 134 -12.58 7.42 1.94
CA ILE A 134 -13.42 8.01 2.98
C ILE A 134 -14.87 8.11 2.48
N ASN A 135 -15.08 8.66 1.30
CA ASN A 135 -16.42 8.83 0.74
C ASN A 135 -17.07 7.47 0.44
N PHE A 136 -16.33 6.53 -0.12
CA PHE A 136 -16.85 5.19 -0.41
C PHE A 136 -17.31 4.47 0.86
N VAL A 137 -16.47 4.42 1.91
CA VAL A 137 -16.82 3.73 3.16
C VAL A 137 -18.02 4.39 3.84
N LYS A 138 -18.10 5.72 3.86
CA LYS A 138 -19.28 6.42 4.40
C LYS A 138 -20.55 6.07 3.63
N GLN A 139 -20.53 6.12 2.31
CA GLN A 139 -21.68 5.78 1.46
C GLN A 139 -22.03 4.30 1.55
N TRP A 140 -21.04 3.40 1.68
CA TRP A 140 -21.22 1.98 1.96
C TRP A 140 -22.07 1.76 3.22
N LYS A 141 -21.70 2.41 4.32
CA LYS A 141 -22.43 2.31 5.59
C LYS A 141 -23.82 2.91 5.49
N GLN A 142 -23.95 4.09 4.90
CA GLN A 142 -25.24 4.77 4.68
C GLN A 142 -26.21 3.95 3.84
N ALA A 143 -25.71 3.24 2.82
CA ALA A 143 -26.51 2.38 1.97
C ALA A 143 -26.78 1.00 2.59
N GLY A 144 -26.32 0.73 3.82
CA GLY A 144 -26.52 -0.58 4.48
C GLY A 144 -25.88 -1.76 3.76
N MET A 145 -24.76 -1.51 3.07
CA MET A 145 -24.09 -2.52 2.23
C MET A 145 -23.46 -3.66 3.04
N ASP A 146 -23.23 -3.48 4.33
CA ASP A 146 -22.70 -4.55 5.21
C ASP A 146 -23.63 -5.78 5.27
N SER A 147 -24.93 -5.60 5.03
CA SER A 147 -25.90 -6.72 4.94
C SER A 147 -25.88 -7.42 3.59
N VAL A 148 -25.21 -6.85 2.58
CA VAL A 148 -25.17 -7.35 1.20
C VAL A 148 -23.86 -8.04 0.88
N SER A 149 -22.73 -7.46 1.29
CA SER A 149 -21.39 -7.91 0.94
C SER A 149 -20.39 -7.52 2.03
N LYS A 150 -19.38 -8.34 2.28
CA LYS A 150 -18.32 -8.01 3.22
C LYS A 150 -17.28 -7.12 2.55
N LEU A 151 -17.00 -5.96 3.15
CA LEU A 151 -16.03 -5.00 2.62
C LEU A 151 -14.61 -5.33 3.04
N TYR A 152 -13.70 -5.36 2.07
CA TYR A 152 -12.26 -5.47 2.24
C TYR A 152 -11.57 -4.34 1.49
N THR A 153 -10.46 -3.86 2.02
CA THR A 153 -9.78 -2.70 1.43
C THR A 153 -8.27 -2.89 1.29
N VAL A 154 -7.71 -2.26 0.28
CA VAL A 154 -6.28 -1.99 0.20
C VAL A 154 -6.08 -0.48 0.10
N PHE A 155 -5.22 0.11 0.94
CA PHE A 155 -4.91 1.55 1.01
C PHE A 155 -6.07 2.51 1.30
N SER A 156 -7.28 2.02 1.62
CA SER A 156 -8.45 2.87 1.84
C SER A 156 -8.75 3.14 3.32
N VAL A 157 -8.27 2.27 4.22
CA VAL A 157 -8.48 2.37 5.67
C VAL A 157 -7.13 2.34 6.38
N ASP A 158 -6.69 3.51 6.88
CA ASP A 158 -5.43 3.71 7.59
C ASP A 158 -5.40 5.02 8.38
N GLY A 159 -4.24 5.37 8.96
CA GLY A 159 -4.04 6.59 9.76
C GLY A 159 -4.43 7.91 9.08
N VAL A 160 -4.52 7.96 7.73
CA VAL A 160 -5.01 9.15 7.02
C VAL A 160 -6.54 9.22 7.01
N SER A 161 -7.21 8.09 6.78
CA SER A 161 -8.67 8.02 6.61
C SER A 161 -9.43 7.80 7.93
N LEU A 162 -8.82 7.11 8.90
CA LEU A 162 -9.45 6.74 10.17
C LEU A 162 -9.98 7.92 10.97
N PRO A 163 -9.30 9.09 11.06
CA PRO A 163 -9.86 10.25 11.77
C PRO A 163 -11.20 10.74 11.20
N ALA A 164 -11.41 10.55 9.89
CA ALA A 164 -12.66 10.95 9.20
C ALA A 164 -13.70 9.82 9.17
N LEU A 165 -13.28 8.56 9.22
CA LEU A 165 -14.14 7.37 9.20
C LEU A 165 -14.64 7.01 10.59
N LYS A 166 -13.80 7.16 11.61
CA LYS A 166 -14.12 6.79 12.99
C LYS A 166 -14.72 5.38 13.06
N ASP A 167 -15.81 5.20 13.77
CA ASP A 167 -16.48 3.91 13.98
C ASP A 167 -16.98 3.25 12.69
N ALA A 168 -17.17 4.01 11.62
CA ALA A 168 -17.54 3.45 10.31
C ALA A 168 -16.46 2.50 9.73
N ALA A 169 -15.20 2.60 10.18
CA ALA A 169 -14.13 1.73 9.74
C ALA A 169 -14.04 0.43 10.53
N ILE A 170 -14.60 0.34 11.74
CA ILE A 170 -14.42 -0.79 12.65
C ILE A 170 -14.87 -2.10 11.98
N GLY A 171 -14.03 -3.14 12.09
CA GLY A 171 -14.24 -4.46 11.50
C GLY A 171 -13.86 -4.56 10.02
N ILE A 172 -13.50 -3.46 9.35
CA ILE A 172 -13.01 -3.52 7.97
C ILE A 172 -11.61 -4.13 7.95
N LEU A 173 -11.46 -5.20 7.16
CA LEU A 173 -10.19 -5.85 6.94
C LEU A 173 -9.44 -5.24 5.74
N GLY A 174 -8.12 -5.17 5.88
CA GLY A 174 -7.23 -4.69 4.82
C GLY A 174 -5.89 -5.39 4.82
N THR A 175 -5.21 -5.44 3.68
CA THR A 175 -3.83 -5.93 3.61
C THR A 175 -2.85 -4.79 3.43
N GLN A 176 -1.70 -4.88 4.10
CA GLN A 176 -0.64 -3.88 4.04
C GLN A 176 0.70 -4.45 4.47
N THR A 177 1.78 -3.75 4.13
CA THR A 177 3.17 -4.12 4.49
C THR A 177 3.59 -3.63 5.88
N TRP A 178 2.79 -2.76 6.50
CA TRP A 178 3.07 -2.13 7.78
C TRP A 178 1.80 -1.95 8.62
N SER A 179 1.97 -1.92 9.94
CA SER A 179 0.92 -1.58 10.91
C SER A 179 1.56 -0.93 12.13
N PRO A 180 0.85 -0.02 12.85
CA PRO A 180 1.40 0.66 14.01
C PRO A 180 1.77 -0.29 15.17
N ASP A 181 1.20 -1.49 15.21
CA ASP A 181 1.43 -2.50 16.24
C ASP A 181 2.54 -3.52 15.90
N LEU A 182 3.33 -3.31 14.83
CA LEU A 182 4.47 -4.19 14.54
C LEU A 182 5.50 -4.17 15.66
N ASP A 183 5.87 -5.37 16.13
CA ASP A 183 6.74 -5.57 17.29
C ASP A 183 8.22 -5.50 16.91
N ASN A 184 8.73 -4.29 16.68
CA ASN A 184 10.16 -4.01 16.60
C ASN A 184 10.46 -2.62 17.18
N ALA A 185 11.71 -2.43 17.66
CA ALA A 185 12.11 -1.24 18.40
C ALA A 185 11.96 0.06 17.58
N ILE A 186 12.30 0.03 16.28
CA ILE A 186 12.21 1.19 15.40
C ILE A 186 10.74 1.60 15.23
N ASN A 187 9.84 0.63 15.00
CA ASN A 187 8.41 0.91 14.86
C ASN A 187 7.81 1.46 16.15
N LYS A 188 8.10 0.84 17.29
CA LYS A 188 7.62 1.32 18.60
C LYS A 188 8.04 2.76 18.86
N LYS A 189 9.32 3.07 18.61
CA LYS A 189 9.83 4.44 18.74
C LYS A 189 9.12 5.38 17.78
N PHE A 190 9.03 5.04 16.50
CA PHE A 190 8.37 5.88 15.48
C PHE A 190 6.92 6.18 15.83
N VAL A 191 6.13 5.15 16.19
CA VAL A 191 4.72 5.32 16.55
C VAL A 191 4.55 6.14 17.83
N GLY A 192 5.38 5.90 18.84
CA GLY A 192 5.38 6.67 20.08
C GLY A 192 5.69 8.14 19.86
N ASP A 193 6.77 8.44 19.17
CA ASP A 193 7.19 9.83 18.87
C ASP A 193 6.14 10.56 18.00
N TYR A 194 5.57 9.85 17.02
CA TYR A 194 4.53 10.41 16.16
C TYR A 194 3.26 10.75 16.95
N LYS A 195 2.80 9.83 17.81
CA LYS A 195 1.63 10.08 18.69
C LYS A 195 1.90 11.25 19.65
N ALA A 196 3.08 11.30 20.26
CA ALA A 196 3.45 12.39 21.15
C ALA A 196 3.47 13.77 20.45
N LYS A 197 3.93 13.79 19.20
CA LYS A 197 4.05 15.02 18.42
C LYS A 197 2.75 15.49 17.78
N PHE A 198 1.93 14.57 17.28
CA PHE A 198 0.77 14.87 16.44
C PHE A 198 -0.59 14.49 17.05
N GLY A 199 -0.59 13.80 18.20
CA GLY A 199 -1.83 13.37 18.87
C GLY A 199 -2.62 12.30 18.10
N ALA A 200 -2.01 11.60 17.13
CA ALA A 200 -2.67 10.66 16.25
C ALA A 200 -1.74 9.48 15.89
N TYR A 201 -2.34 8.37 15.45
CA TYR A 201 -1.56 7.27 14.87
C TYR A 201 -0.96 7.67 13.51
N PRO A 202 0.30 7.28 13.21
CA PRO A 202 0.87 7.46 11.88
C PRO A 202 0.15 6.57 10.85
N SER A 203 0.17 7.02 9.60
CA SER A 203 -0.22 6.20 8.46
C SER A 203 0.96 5.36 7.96
N PHE A 204 0.69 4.34 7.12
CA PHE A 204 1.76 3.63 6.41
C PHE A 204 2.57 4.56 5.49
N TYR A 205 1.97 5.65 4.98
CA TYR A 205 2.70 6.67 4.22
C TYR A 205 3.75 7.39 5.08
N ALA A 206 3.38 7.73 6.32
CA ALA A 206 4.31 8.34 7.27
C ALA A 206 5.44 7.37 7.64
N ALA A 207 5.12 6.09 7.86
CA ALA A 207 6.11 5.05 8.13
C ALA A 207 7.10 4.89 6.97
N GLN A 208 6.64 4.89 5.73
CA GLN A 208 7.50 4.76 4.56
C GLN A 208 8.36 5.99 4.29
N ALA A 209 7.84 7.19 4.56
CA ALA A 209 8.63 8.40 4.52
C ALA A 209 9.76 8.36 5.58
N TYR A 210 9.44 7.92 6.79
CA TYR A 210 10.40 7.72 7.87
C TYR A 210 11.45 6.66 7.49
N ASP A 211 11.03 5.49 6.98
CA ASP A 211 11.90 4.42 6.50
C ASP A 211 12.82 4.89 5.36
N THR A 212 12.33 5.79 4.49
CA THR A 212 13.13 6.37 3.41
C THR A 212 14.29 7.20 3.95
N ILE A 213 14.06 7.99 5.00
CA ILE A 213 15.12 8.76 5.65
C ILE A 213 16.11 7.83 6.36
N LEU A 214 15.62 6.80 7.06
CA LEU A 214 16.51 5.79 7.67
C LEU A 214 17.36 5.07 6.61
N ALA A 215 16.81 4.78 5.45
CA ALA A 215 17.55 4.16 4.35
C ALA A 215 18.65 5.07 3.80
N ILE A 216 18.37 6.37 3.64
CA ILE A 216 19.36 7.34 3.21
C ILE A 216 20.50 7.46 4.26
N ASP A 217 20.15 7.59 5.53
CA ASP A 217 21.11 7.64 6.63
C ASP A 217 21.98 6.36 6.67
N HIS A 218 21.37 5.19 6.60
CA HIS A 218 22.05 3.90 6.54
C HIS A 218 23.01 3.82 5.35
N ALA A 219 22.60 4.28 4.17
CA ALA A 219 23.44 4.25 2.97
C ALA A 219 24.65 5.20 3.10
N ILE A 220 24.46 6.40 3.66
CA ILE A 220 25.54 7.35 3.90
C ILE A 220 26.50 6.80 4.96
N ALA A 221 25.99 6.31 6.09
CA ALA A 221 26.81 5.77 7.18
C ALA A 221 27.66 4.57 6.74
N LYS A 222 27.07 3.65 5.96
CA LYS A 222 27.76 2.46 5.46
C LYS A 222 28.77 2.75 4.35
N SER A 223 28.46 3.70 3.46
CA SER A 223 29.36 4.06 2.36
C SER A 223 30.45 5.04 2.74
N GLY A 224 30.30 5.76 3.87
CA GLY A 224 31.14 6.89 4.26
C GLY A 224 31.10 8.04 3.25
N SER A 225 30.05 8.10 2.40
CA SER A 225 30.02 9.00 1.24
C SER A 225 28.60 9.36 0.85
N LYS A 226 28.47 10.52 0.20
CA LYS A 226 27.25 10.94 -0.51
C LYS A 226 27.27 10.57 -2.00
N ASP A 227 28.25 9.76 -2.42
CA ASP A 227 28.33 9.25 -3.80
C ASP A 227 27.13 8.34 -4.09
N THR A 228 26.38 8.68 -5.14
CA THR A 228 25.12 8.00 -5.46
C THR A 228 25.29 6.55 -5.88
N ALA A 229 26.44 6.19 -6.48
CA ALA A 229 26.69 4.81 -6.88
C ALA A 229 26.99 3.93 -5.66
N LYS A 230 27.75 4.46 -4.68
CA LYS A 230 28.01 3.75 -3.41
C LYS A 230 26.73 3.59 -2.60
N MET A 231 25.95 4.67 -2.45
CA MET A 231 24.66 4.64 -1.74
C MET A 231 23.72 3.62 -2.38
N ARG A 232 23.60 3.61 -3.72
CA ARG A 232 22.79 2.65 -4.44
C ARG A 232 23.22 1.21 -4.15
N SER A 233 24.50 0.90 -4.17
CA SER A 233 25.02 -0.44 -3.88
C SER A 233 24.64 -0.91 -2.48
N ILE A 234 24.70 -0.03 -1.48
CA ILE A 234 24.28 -0.35 -0.11
C ILE A 234 22.76 -0.58 -0.04
N LEU A 235 21.95 0.25 -0.69
CA LEU A 235 20.50 0.09 -0.69
C LEU A 235 20.09 -1.20 -1.42
N ALA A 236 20.70 -1.50 -2.56
CA ALA A 236 20.44 -2.72 -3.32
C ALA A 236 20.83 -4.00 -2.57
N ALA A 237 21.86 -3.94 -1.72
CA ALA A 237 22.26 -5.07 -0.86
C ALA A 237 21.19 -5.38 0.22
N GLY A 238 20.27 -4.46 0.51
CA GLY A 238 19.22 -4.65 1.50
C GLY A 238 19.75 -4.61 2.93
N ASN A 239 19.09 -5.34 3.84
CA ASN A 239 19.35 -5.34 5.28
C ASN A 239 19.26 -3.92 5.88
N ILE A 240 18.28 -3.15 5.41
CA ILE A 240 18.05 -1.76 5.81
C ILE A 240 17.16 -1.76 7.04
N PRO A 241 17.58 -1.17 8.17
CA PRO A 241 16.74 -1.07 9.36
C PRO A 241 15.56 -0.12 9.12
N THR A 242 14.35 -0.61 9.35
CA THR A 242 13.10 0.12 9.08
C THR A 242 12.04 -0.15 10.15
N THR A 243 10.93 0.57 10.09
CA THR A 243 9.72 0.30 10.91
C THR A 243 9.10 -1.08 10.63
N ARG A 244 9.48 -1.73 9.51
CA ARG A 244 9.06 -3.07 9.10
C ARG A 244 10.09 -4.16 9.45
N GLY A 245 11.10 -3.82 10.23
CA GLY A 245 12.27 -4.67 10.49
C GLY A 245 13.39 -4.43 9.46
N ASN A 246 14.32 -5.38 9.34
CA ASN A 246 15.39 -5.31 8.35
C ASN A 246 14.86 -5.60 6.96
N LEU A 247 14.75 -4.57 6.14
CA LEU A 247 14.18 -4.65 4.80
C LEU A 247 15.13 -5.35 3.83
N LYS A 248 14.64 -6.36 3.14
CA LYS A 248 15.33 -7.02 2.03
C LYS A 248 14.95 -6.37 0.72
N MET A 249 15.90 -6.35 -0.23
CA MET A 249 15.67 -5.80 -1.57
C MET A 249 15.75 -6.93 -2.62
N ASN A 250 14.85 -6.85 -3.60
CA ASN A 250 14.87 -7.73 -4.76
C ASN A 250 15.83 -7.19 -5.83
N THR A 251 16.15 -7.98 -6.84
CA THR A 251 17.09 -7.63 -7.92
C THR A 251 16.69 -6.38 -8.71
N ASN A 252 15.40 -6.04 -8.75
CA ASN A 252 14.87 -4.81 -9.34
C ASN A 252 14.79 -3.63 -8.37
N GLN A 253 15.38 -3.76 -7.16
CA GLN A 253 15.40 -2.74 -6.10
C GLN A 253 14.01 -2.37 -5.57
N PHE A 254 13.08 -3.32 -5.58
CA PHE A 254 11.83 -3.28 -4.83
C PHE A 254 11.94 -4.13 -3.56
N PRO A 255 11.19 -3.80 -2.49
CA PRO A 255 11.31 -4.55 -1.24
C PRO A 255 10.71 -5.94 -1.30
N ILE A 256 11.41 -6.90 -0.69
CA ILE A 256 10.88 -8.21 -0.31
C ILE A 256 10.42 -8.08 1.15
N GLN A 257 9.12 -8.21 1.40
CA GLN A 257 8.55 -7.86 2.68
C GLN A 257 7.33 -8.71 3.06
N ASN A 258 6.93 -8.65 4.32
CA ASN A 258 5.72 -9.32 4.76
C ASN A 258 4.47 -8.56 4.32
N ILE A 259 3.40 -9.30 4.05
CA ILE A 259 2.06 -8.75 3.84
C ILE A 259 1.19 -9.20 5.00
N TYR A 260 0.67 -8.23 5.73
CA TYR A 260 -0.17 -8.46 6.91
C TYR A 260 -1.64 -8.26 6.57
N LEU A 261 -2.49 -9.10 7.13
CA LEU A 261 -3.91 -8.81 7.28
C LEU A 261 -4.07 -7.92 8.52
N ARG A 262 -4.81 -6.83 8.37
CA ARG A 262 -5.10 -5.87 9.44
C ARG A 262 -6.60 -5.63 9.54
N GLU A 263 -7.04 -5.35 10.74
CA GLU A 263 -8.42 -4.95 11.04
C GLU A 263 -8.44 -3.56 11.66
N ALA A 264 -9.42 -2.75 11.28
CA ALA A 264 -9.69 -1.49 11.97
C ALA A 264 -10.40 -1.77 13.29
N VAL A 265 -9.78 -1.34 14.40
CA VAL A 265 -10.23 -1.60 15.77
C VAL A 265 -10.16 -0.33 16.62
N LYS A 266 -10.85 -0.29 17.76
CA LYS A 266 -10.56 0.70 18.81
C LYS A 266 -9.42 0.20 19.68
N ASP A 267 -8.49 1.09 20.00
CA ASP A 267 -7.49 0.84 21.05
C ASP A 267 -8.08 1.02 22.46
N ALA A 268 -7.24 0.86 23.49
CA ALA A 268 -7.66 1.00 24.89
C ALA A 268 -8.15 2.40 25.25
N ASP A 269 -7.71 3.43 24.52
CA ASP A 269 -8.08 4.84 24.69
C ASP A 269 -9.32 5.20 23.85
N GLY A 270 -9.94 4.23 23.15
CA GLY A 270 -11.10 4.42 22.29
C GLY A 270 -10.77 5.04 20.92
N VAL A 271 -9.49 5.16 20.57
CA VAL A 271 -9.06 5.70 19.28
C VAL A 271 -9.08 4.60 18.22
N VAL A 272 -9.67 4.89 17.06
CA VAL A 272 -9.71 3.93 15.96
C VAL A 272 -8.36 3.87 15.26
N THR A 273 -7.81 2.66 15.18
CA THR A 273 -6.51 2.35 14.57
C THR A 273 -6.59 1.03 13.79
N THR A 274 -5.48 0.59 13.21
CA THR A 274 -5.40 -0.76 12.60
C THR A 274 -4.52 -1.67 13.43
N LYS A 275 -4.89 -2.95 13.51
CA LYS A 275 -4.15 -4.00 14.22
C LYS A 275 -3.91 -5.20 13.29
N VAL A 276 -2.72 -5.78 13.36
CA VAL A 276 -2.40 -7.03 12.66
C VAL A 276 -3.23 -8.18 13.24
N THR A 277 -3.94 -8.88 12.37
CA THR A 277 -4.70 -10.10 12.71
C THR A 277 -4.07 -11.36 12.11
N GLY A 278 -3.10 -11.20 11.21
CA GLY A 278 -2.36 -12.33 10.63
C GLY A 278 -1.30 -11.88 9.62
N THR A 279 -0.39 -12.79 9.31
CA THR A 279 0.58 -12.63 8.22
C THR A 279 0.13 -13.48 7.03
N VAL A 280 -0.20 -12.83 5.91
CA VAL A 280 -0.65 -13.52 4.69
C VAL A 280 0.51 -14.04 3.87
N PHE A 281 1.56 -13.23 3.74
CA PHE A 281 2.82 -13.61 3.12
C PHE A 281 4.00 -13.22 3.99
N THR A 282 5.00 -14.10 4.04
CA THR A 282 6.31 -13.82 4.64
C THR A 282 7.35 -13.67 3.54
N ASN A 283 8.14 -12.58 3.57
CA ASN A 283 9.17 -12.28 2.56
C ASN A 283 8.61 -12.35 1.12
N HIS A 284 7.50 -11.66 0.87
CA HIS A 284 6.87 -11.62 -0.44
C HIS A 284 7.63 -10.70 -1.39
N ALA A 285 8.09 -11.24 -2.51
CA ALA A 285 8.73 -10.52 -3.59
C ALA A 285 7.70 -10.09 -4.64
N ASP A 286 8.00 -9.04 -5.39
CA ASP A 286 7.16 -8.63 -6.51
C ASP A 286 7.25 -9.60 -7.70
N SER A 287 6.23 -9.59 -8.55
CA SER A 287 6.10 -10.50 -9.70
C SER A 287 6.83 -10.02 -10.96
N TYR A 288 7.55 -8.90 -10.91
CA TYR A 288 8.12 -8.25 -12.10
C TYR A 288 9.64 -8.27 -12.17
N ALA A 289 10.33 -8.69 -11.12
CA ALA A 289 11.79 -8.67 -11.03
C ALA A 289 12.48 -9.41 -12.19
N SER A 290 11.91 -10.51 -12.67
CA SER A 290 12.45 -11.27 -13.81
C SER A 290 12.42 -10.50 -15.15
N GLN A 291 11.60 -9.48 -15.26
CA GLN A 291 11.48 -8.61 -16.44
C GLN A 291 12.45 -7.43 -16.40
N CYS A 292 13.06 -7.18 -15.23
CA CYS A 292 14.02 -6.09 -15.03
C CYS A 292 15.41 -6.50 -15.50
N LYS A 293 16.01 -5.73 -16.41
CA LYS A 293 17.36 -5.93 -16.94
C LYS A 293 18.13 -4.62 -16.88
N PHE A 294 19.04 -4.43 -15.91
CA PHE A 294 19.96 -3.29 -15.81
C PHE A 294 21.33 -3.68 -15.29
#